data_c543d2d6d0a3e12445ab3e415141c8b1
#
_entry.id   c543d2d6d0a3e12445ab3e415141c8b1
#
_cell.length_a   1.000
_cell.length_b   1.000
_cell.length_c   1.000
_cell.angle_alpha   90.00
_cell.angle_beta   90.00
_cell.angle_gamma   90.00
#
_symmetry.space_group_name_H-M   'P 1'
#
loop_
_entity.id
_entity.type
_entity.pdbx_description
1 polymer ?
#
loop_
_entity_poly.entity_id
_entity_poly.type
_entity_poly.pdbx_seq_one_letter_code
_entity_poly.pdbx_strand_id
1 'polypeptide(L)'
;MSSGLIFLLTCYIAVRNWTCQKLPLPTTARQEAYTQQVVPSVMLARTKGRTRVPVWDSATRIAAFLCLILPLALAFGGQSVTRVVNRLPAIARLLLPCWSCIPYLLVSASRGVFQTHWLVIYALLPVLIAVALWRARANDPDQRGHWLDFAVLLILGFVVEFRRFEPAWPRHLGGFNRIILLDAGLYGFVVIRQLRNVGFDLRPHFADMKIALRELTFYAPIGVLLGVAMGFLHFHPEWPAFGKILSSFVSIFLLVAVLEETYFRGWWQNLLERRLGRNSALFATALLFGLSHFNKGATAFNWRYVLLASLAGVFYGRAWRSEYRLLASMITHACVDAIWLLWFH
;
A
#
# COMPACT_ATOMS: atom_id res chain seq x y z
N MET A 1 -5.89 -14.02 21.31
CA MET A 1 -5.14 -12.97 20.57
C MET A 1 -4.15 -13.53 19.53
N SER A 2 -3.76 -14.81 19.57
CA SER A 2 -2.76 -15.39 18.66
C SER A 2 -3.26 -15.73 17.25
N SER A 3 -4.55 -16.12 17.12
CA SER A 3 -5.10 -16.61 15.85
C SER A 3 -5.26 -15.51 14.78
N GLY A 4 -5.62 -14.29 15.16
CA GLY A 4 -5.80 -13.18 14.22
C GLY A 4 -4.49 -12.68 13.59
N LEU A 5 -3.41 -12.67 14.37
CA LEU A 5 -2.10 -12.26 13.87
C LEU A 5 -1.53 -13.30 12.91
N ILE A 6 -1.72 -14.59 13.22
CA ILE A 6 -1.32 -15.70 12.34
C ILE A 6 -2.11 -15.65 11.03
N PHE A 7 -3.40 -15.32 11.08
CA PHE A 7 -4.25 -15.16 9.90
C PHE A 7 -3.77 -14.01 9.00
N LEU A 8 -3.49 -12.82 9.57
CA LEU A 8 -2.93 -11.67 8.84
C LEU A 8 -1.57 -12.00 8.21
N LEU A 9 -0.74 -12.77 8.91
CA LEU A 9 0.57 -13.20 8.46
C LEU A 9 0.48 -14.26 7.34
N THR A 10 -0.50 -15.17 7.42
CA THR A 10 -0.77 -16.17 6.35
C THR A 10 -1.28 -15.48 5.09
N CYS A 11 -2.11 -14.44 5.23
CA CYS A 11 -2.59 -13.61 4.14
C CYS A 11 -1.45 -12.88 3.41
N TYR A 12 -0.45 -12.37 4.15
CA TYR A 12 0.75 -11.76 3.55
C TYR A 12 1.55 -12.74 2.68
N ILE A 13 1.67 -14.01 3.09
CA ILE A 13 2.36 -15.06 2.31
C ILE A 13 1.61 -15.37 1.02
N ALA A 14 0.27 -15.39 1.06
CA ALA A 14 -0.57 -15.64 -0.11
C ALA A 14 -0.42 -14.55 -1.19
N VAL A 15 -0.41 -13.27 -0.79
CA VAL A 15 -0.21 -12.14 -1.74
C VAL A 15 1.20 -12.12 -2.33
N ARG A 16 2.20 -12.56 -1.58
CA ARG A 16 3.56 -12.68 -2.09
C ARG A 16 3.69 -13.72 -3.21
N ASN A 17 3.06 -14.87 -3.05
CA ASN A 17 3.05 -15.88 -4.10
C ASN A 17 2.31 -15.36 -5.36
N TRP A 18 1.32 -14.49 -5.16
CA TRP A 18 0.58 -13.85 -6.23
C TRP A 18 1.40 -12.87 -7.07
N THR A 19 2.22 -12.00 -6.44
CA THR A 19 3.08 -11.06 -7.19
C THR A 19 4.19 -11.76 -7.99
N CYS A 20 4.62 -12.97 -7.57
CA CYS A 20 5.58 -13.78 -8.32
C CYS A 20 4.94 -14.63 -9.44
N GLN A 21 3.66 -15.02 -9.31
CA GLN A 21 2.97 -15.86 -10.29
C GLN A 21 2.39 -15.12 -11.50
N LYS A 22 2.34 -13.79 -11.49
CA LYS A 22 1.79 -12.97 -12.59
C LYS A 22 2.73 -12.71 -13.77
N LEU A 23 3.92 -13.29 -13.79
CA LEU A 23 4.76 -13.28 -14.99
C LEU A 23 4.32 -14.44 -15.91
N PRO A 24 3.92 -14.19 -17.17
CA PRO A 24 3.75 -15.26 -18.12
C PRO A 24 5.10 -16.01 -18.20
N LEU A 25 5.07 -17.32 -17.97
CA LEU A 25 6.26 -18.16 -18.05
C LEU A 25 6.86 -17.99 -19.45
N PRO A 26 8.14 -17.62 -19.56
CA PRO A 26 8.79 -17.60 -20.86
C PRO A 26 8.80 -19.03 -21.44
N THR A 27 8.61 -19.15 -22.76
CA THR A 27 8.80 -20.41 -23.47
C THR A 27 10.16 -21.02 -23.12
N THR A 28 10.24 -22.34 -23.02
CA THR A 28 11.39 -23.12 -22.52
C THR A 28 12.77 -22.63 -23.01
N ALA A 29 12.88 -22.22 -24.26
CA ALA A 29 14.13 -21.70 -24.84
C ALA A 29 14.60 -20.35 -24.29
N ARG A 30 13.64 -19.49 -23.80
CA ARG A 30 13.95 -18.21 -23.14
C ARG A 30 14.31 -18.41 -21.68
N GLN A 31 13.79 -19.43 -21.05
CA GLN A 31 14.04 -19.76 -19.65
C GLN A 31 15.49 -20.24 -19.45
N GLU A 32 16.01 -21.03 -20.40
CA GLU A 32 17.41 -21.47 -20.36
C GLU A 32 18.40 -20.32 -20.60
N ALA A 33 18.11 -19.40 -21.52
CA ALA A 33 18.96 -18.25 -21.78
C ALA A 33 18.97 -17.26 -20.60
N TYR A 34 17.83 -17.06 -19.91
CA TYR A 34 17.74 -16.19 -18.73
C TYR A 34 18.44 -16.79 -17.52
N THR A 35 18.38 -18.12 -17.37
CA THR A 35 19.06 -18.83 -16.27
C THR A 35 20.58 -18.79 -16.43
N GLN A 36 21.09 -18.82 -17.66
CA GLN A 36 22.52 -18.74 -17.96
C GLN A 36 23.11 -17.33 -17.79
N GLN A 37 22.32 -16.26 -18.00
CA GLN A 37 22.79 -14.88 -17.84
C GLN A 37 22.73 -14.32 -16.41
N VAL A 38 21.94 -14.91 -15.51
CA VAL A 38 21.67 -14.37 -14.17
C VAL A 38 22.37 -15.15 -13.05
N VAL A 39 23.01 -16.25 -13.36
CA VAL A 39 23.80 -17.03 -12.39
C VAL A 39 25.29 -16.93 -12.74
N PRO A 40 26.04 -15.96 -12.19
CA PRO A 40 27.48 -16.13 -12.10
C PRO A 40 27.73 -17.37 -11.27
N SER A 41 28.60 -18.26 -11.76
CA SER A 41 29.09 -19.45 -11.07
C SER A 41 29.74 -19.07 -9.74
N VAL A 42 28.92 -18.84 -8.73
CA VAL A 42 29.38 -18.74 -7.34
C VAL A 42 29.47 -20.16 -6.82
N MET A 43 30.71 -20.63 -6.74
CA MET A 43 31.13 -21.83 -6.03
C MET A 43 30.19 -22.15 -4.88
N LEU A 44 29.63 -23.35 -4.91
CA LEU A 44 29.02 -24.04 -3.78
C LEU A 44 30.07 -24.23 -2.67
N ALA A 45 30.36 -23.15 -1.93
CA ALA A 45 30.97 -23.26 -0.62
C ALA A 45 29.93 -23.91 0.28
N ARG A 46 30.10 -25.18 0.54
CA ARG A 46 29.34 -26.01 1.48
C ARG A 46 29.53 -25.45 2.88
N THR A 47 28.76 -24.41 3.27
CA THR A 47 28.70 -23.93 4.64
C THR A 47 27.86 -24.91 5.45
N LYS A 48 28.57 -25.83 6.13
CA LYS A 48 28.02 -26.65 7.20
C LYS A 48 27.35 -25.72 8.25
N GLY A 49 26.10 -25.96 8.55
CA GLY A 49 25.52 -25.68 9.86
C GLY A 49 24.87 -24.32 10.09
N ARG A 50 24.42 -23.53 9.08
CA ARG A 50 23.49 -22.42 9.34
C ARG A 50 22.05 -22.95 9.36
N THR A 51 21.47 -23.09 10.55
CA THR A 51 20.02 -23.26 10.71
C THR A 51 19.32 -22.15 9.96
N ARG A 52 18.45 -22.50 8.99
CA ARG A 52 17.65 -21.50 8.25
C ARG A 52 16.74 -20.80 9.26
N VAL A 53 17.00 -19.54 9.54
CA VAL A 53 16.12 -18.73 10.38
C VAL A 53 14.72 -18.70 9.74
N PRO A 54 13.65 -19.12 10.45
CA PRO A 54 12.28 -19.09 9.90
C PRO A 54 11.92 -17.69 9.41
N VAL A 55 11.15 -17.58 8.31
CA VAL A 55 10.72 -16.26 7.78
C VAL A 55 10.02 -15.43 8.87
N TRP A 56 9.32 -16.10 9.79
CA TRP A 56 8.57 -15.50 10.89
C TRP A 56 9.20 -15.84 12.25
N ASP A 57 10.43 -15.40 12.46
CA ASP A 57 11.04 -15.42 13.78
C ASP A 57 10.41 -14.41 14.75
N SER A 58 10.79 -14.44 16.01
CA SER A 58 10.22 -13.53 17.02
C SER A 58 10.46 -12.06 16.70
N ALA A 59 11.62 -11.71 16.16
CA ALA A 59 11.95 -10.33 15.77
C ALA A 59 11.02 -9.84 14.64
N THR A 60 10.80 -10.67 13.63
CA THR A 60 9.88 -10.35 12.52
C THR A 60 8.43 -10.19 12.99
N ARG A 61 7.97 -11.03 13.92
CA ARG A 61 6.62 -10.93 14.51
C ARG A 61 6.44 -9.66 15.33
N ILE A 62 7.43 -9.30 16.16
CA ILE A 62 7.41 -8.06 16.94
C ILE A 62 7.42 -6.85 16.00
N ALA A 63 8.26 -6.85 14.98
CA ALA A 63 8.33 -5.79 14.00
C ALA A 63 6.98 -5.60 13.26
N ALA A 64 6.33 -6.70 12.85
CA ALA A 64 5.02 -6.66 12.23
C ALA A 64 3.95 -6.06 13.16
N PHE A 65 3.96 -6.47 14.44
CA PHE A 65 3.06 -5.89 15.44
C PHE A 65 3.28 -4.38 15.61
N LEU A 66 4.55 -3.96 15.73
CA LEU A 66 4.89 -2.54 15.85
C LEU A 66 4.40 -1.73 14.64
N CYS A 67 4.62 -2.21 13.42
CA CYS A 67 4.13 -1.53 12.20
C CYS A 67 2.61 -1.42 12.15
N LEU A 68 1.85 -2.28 12.82
CA LEU A 68 0.39 -2.25 12.80
C LEU A 68 -0.22 -1.38 13.90
N ILE A 69 0.56 -0.95 14.91
CA ILE A 69 0.04 -0.16 16.05
C ILE A 69 -0.58 1.14 15.55
N LEU A 70 0.13 1.92 14.77
CA LEU A 70 -0.33 3.25 14.36
C LEU A 70 -1.54 3.19 13.41
N PRO A 71 -1.53 2.41 12.31
CA PRO A 71 -2.68 2.33 11.44
C PRO A 71 -3.92 1.78 12.15
N LEU A 72 -3.78 0.78 13.03
CA LEU A 72 -4.92 0.28 13.81
C LEU A 72 -5.42 1.32 14.82
N ALA A 73 -4.52 2.00 15.53
CA ALA A 73 -4.91 3.05 16.46
C ALA A 73 -5.65 4.21 15.76
N LEU A 74 -5.19 4.60 14.56
CA LEU A 74 -5.86 5.64 13.77
C LEU A 74 -7.17 5.17 13.15
N ALA A 75 -7.24 3.92 12.68
CA ALA A 75 -8.43 3.33 12.06
C ALA A 75 -9.62 3.23 13.04
N PHE A 76 -9.35 2.98 14.33
CA PHE A 76 -10.39 2.79 15.33
C PHE A 76 -10.49 3.91 16.38
N GLY A 77 -9.49 4.78 16.46
CA GLY A 77 -9.41 5.82 17.49
C GLY A 77 -8.70 7.10 17.06
N GLY A 78 -8.72 7.46 15.77
CA GLY A 78 -7.94 8.56 15.21
C GLY A 78 -8.06 9.91 15.95
N GLN A 79 -9.26 10.27 16.38
CA GLN A 79 -9.46 11.50 17.17
C GLN A 79 -8.78 11.43 18.55
N SER A 80 -8.81 10.26 19.19
CA SER A 80 -8.18 10.06 20.50
C SER A 80 -6.66 10.07 20.38
N VAL A 81 -6.10 9.40 19.36
CA VAL A 81 -4.66 9.42 19.06
C VAL A 81 -4.20 10.86 18.83
N THR A 82 -4.88 11.59 17.95
CA THR A 82 -4.54 12.99 17.64
C THR A 82 -4.61 13.87 18.90
N ARG A 83 -5.62 13.66 19.76
CA ARG A 83 -5.79 14.40 21.01
C ARG A 83 -4.64 14.12 22.00
N VAL A 84 -4.27 12.86 22.16
CA VAL A 84 -3.15 12.45 23.03
C VAL A 84 -1.82 13.03 22.53
N VAL A 85 -1.54 12.88 21.25
CA VAL A 85 -0.29 13.39 20.64
C VAL A 85 -0.22 14.92 20.74
N ASN A 86 -1.34 15.62 20.58
CA ASN A 86 -1.36 17.09 20.68
C ASN A 86 -1.07 17.62 22.10
N ARG A 87 -1.13 16.79 23.15
CA ARG A 87 -0.71 17.15 24.51
C ARG A 87 0.82 17.15 24.68
N LEU A 88 1.54 16.51 23.78
CA LEU A 88 3.00 16.47 23.81
C LEU A 88 3.59 17.83 23.38
N PRO A 89 4.77 18.21 23.88
CA PRO A 89 5.54 19.34 23.37
C PRO A 89 5.79 19.22 21.86
N ALA A 90 5.88 20.36 21.18
CA ALA A 90 6.02 20.36 19.70
C ALA A 90 7.20 19.50 19.21
N ILE A 91 8.36 19.60 19.88
CA ILE A 91 9.56 18.82 19.55
C ILE A 91 9.27 17.33 19.70
N ALA A 92 8.65 16.90 20.80
CA ALA A 92 8.34 15.49 21.02
C ALA A 92 7.38 14.95 19.95
N ARG A 93 6.36 15.74 19.55
CA ARG A 93 5.45 15.37 18.45
C ARG A 93 6.16 15.18 17.14
N LEU A 94 7.12 16.04 16.81
CA LEU A 94 7.86 15.97 15.55
C LEU A 94 8.87 14.82 15.53
N LEU A 95 9.46 14.49 16.69
CA LEU A 95 10.43 13.40 16.82
C LEU A 95 9.79 12.02 17.02
N LEU A 96 8.54 11.97 17.49
CA LEU A 96 7.85 10.71 17.75
C LEU A 96 7.92 9.70 16.58
N PRO A 97 7.73 10.06 15.31
CA PRO A 97 7.77 9.08 14.23
C PRO A 97 9.15 8.46 13.97
N CYS A 98 10.22 8.92 14.64
CA CYS A 98 11.53 8.28 14.62
C CYS A 98 11.47 6.80 15.04
N TRP A 99 10.49 6.40 15.88
CA TRP A 99 10.31 5.03 16.32
C TRP A 99 10.11 4.02 15.17
N SER A 100 9.72 4.48 13.99
CA SER A 100 9.54 3.64 12.79
C SER A 100 10.85 2.97 12.30
N CYS A 101 12.02 3.39 12.80
CA CYS A 101 13.27 2.70 12.57
C CYS A 101 13.40 1.37 13.37
N ILE A 102 12.60 1.19 14.45
CA ILE A 102 12.68 0.00 15.31
C ILE A 102 12.33 -1.29 14.56
N PRO A 103 11.25 -1.39 13.77
CA PRO A 103 10.96 -2.57 12.96
C PRO A 103 12.13 -2.95 12.03
N TYR A 104 12.76 -1.97 11.39
CA TYR A 104 13.94 -2.20 10.56
C TYR A 104 15.10 -2.76 11.39
N LEU A 105 15.41 -2.13 12.53
CA LEU A 105 16.49 -2.58 13.42
C LEU A 105 16.28 -4.04 13.85
N LEU A 106 15.09 -4.39 14.32
CA LEU A 106 14.77 -5.74 14.79
C LEU A 106 14.95 -6.79 13.68
N VAL A 107 14.40 -6.55 12.50
CA VAL A 107 14.46 -7.52 11.42
C VAL A 107 15.86 -7.59 10.81
N SER A 108 16.52 -6.47 10.57
CA SER A 108 17.82 -6.45 9.93
C SER A 108 18.91 -7.03 10.83
N ALA A 109 18.87 -6.76 12.14
CA ALA A 109 19.79 -7.32 13.11
C ALA A 109 19.60 -8.84 13.25
N SER A 110 18.35 -9.33 13.40
CA SER A 110 18.07 -10.77 13.52
C SER A 110 18.50 -11.56 12.28
N ARG A 111 18.56 -10.91 11.12
CA ARG A 111 18.94 -11.53 9.83
C ARG A 111 20.38 -11.28 9.41
N GLY A 112 21.14 -10.50 10.16
CA GLY A 112 22.53 -10.17 9.85
C GLY A 112 22.69 -9.33 8.57
N VAL A 113 21.66 -8.52 8.22
CA VAL A 113 21.67 -7.63 7.05
C VAL A 113 21.62 -6.15 7.44
N PHE A 114 21.88 -5.84 8.69
CA PHE A 114 21.84 -4.50 9.24
C PHE A 114 22.83 -3.57 8.53
N GLN A 115 22.35 -2.37 8.19
CA GLN A 115 23.15 -1.29 7.60
C GLN A 115 22.74 0.05 8.23
N THR A 116 23.71 0.79 8.77
CA THR A 116 23.48 2.02 9.53
C THR A 116 22.76 3.09 8.72
N HIS A 117 23.08 3.24 7.42
CA HIS A 117 22.44 4.26 6.59
C HIS A 117 20.92 4.03 6.46
N TRP A 118 20.45 2.77 6.37
CA TRP A 118 19.02 2.48 6.35
C TRP A 118 18.34 2.79 7.68
N LEU A 119 19.02 2.51 8.81
CA LEU A 119 18.50 2.89 10.13
C LEU A 119 18.30 4.40 10.21
N VAL A 120 19.28 5.17 9.75
CA VAL A 120 19.22 6.65 9.72
C VAL A 120 18.08 7.12 8.81
N ILE A 121 17.91 6.52 7.64
CA ILE A 121 16.82 6.87 6.71
C ILE A 121 15.45 6.60 7.35
N TYR A 122 15.24 5.41 7.95
CA TYR A 122 13.97 5.07 8.61
C TYR A 122 13.69 5.88 9.88
N ALA A 123 14.73 6.41 10.53
CA ALA A 123 14.56 7.34 11.65
C ALA A 123 14.23 8.76 11.18
N LEU A 124 14.97 9.27 10.19
CA LEU A 124 14.88 10.68 9.80
C LEU A 124 13.75 10.98 8.80
N LEU A 125 13.49 10.11 7.83
CA LEU A 125 12.47 10.39 6.80
C LEU A 125 11.08 10.67 7.39
N PRO A 126 10.55 9.88 8.35
CA PRO A 126 9.26 10.18 8.96
C PRO A 126 9.27 11.48 9.77
N VAL A 127 10.38 11.84 10.39
CA VAL A 127 10.56 13.11 11.09
C VAL A 127 10.54 14.28 10.09
N LEU A 128 11.25 14.16 8.98
CA LEU A 128 11.25 15.19 7.92
C LEU A 128 9.86 15.39 7.33
N ILE A 129 9.11 14.29 7.11
CA ILE A 129 7.70 14.34 6.69
C ILE A 129 6.86 15.10 7.73
N ALA A 130 7.01 14.77 9.02
CA ALA A 130 6.28 15.44 10.09
C ALA A 130 6.61 16.94 10.15
N VAL A 131 7.88 17.33 10.02
CA VAL A 131 8.32 18.74 9.98
C VAL A 131 7.76 19.46 8.76
N ALA A 132 7.81 18.85 7.57
CA ALA A 132 7.28 19.44 6.34
C ALA A 132 5.77 19.69 6.46
N LEU A 133 5.01 18.70 6.96
CA LEU A 133 3.56 18.81 7.11
C LEU A 133 3.15 19.72 8.28
N TRP A 134 3.97 19.84 9.31
CA TRP A 134 3.78 20.85 10.36
C TRP A 134 3.92 22.27 9.78
N ARG A 135 4.95 22.52 8.93
CA ARG A 135 5.11 23.80 8.23
C ARG A 135 3.98 24.05 7.24
N ALA A 136 3.56 23.02 6.50
CA ALA A 136 2.41 23.12 5.60
C ALA A 136 1.16 23.55 6.35
N ARG A 137 0.92 22.99 7.55
CA ARG A 137 -0.21 23.36 8.42
C ARG A 137 -0.16 24.83 8.87
N ALA A 138 1.03 25.32 9.24
CA ALA A 138 1.21 26.70 9.69
C ALA A 138 0.98 27.71 8.56
N ASN A 139 1.39 27.38 7.32
CA ASN A 139 1.34 28.29 6.16
C ASN A 139 0.04 28.15 5.33
N ASP A 140 -0.80 27.14 5.62
CA ASP A 140 -2.05 26.90 4.91
C ASP A 140 -3.14 26.46 5.90
N PRO A 141 -3.66 27.39 6.72
CA PRO A 141 -4.69 27.10 7.72
C PRO A 141 -6.02 26.66 7.08
N ASP A 142 -6.33 27.16 5.88
CA ASP A 142 -7.54 26.80 5.13
C ASP A 142 -7.46 25.41 4.50
N GLN A 143 -6.26 24.80 4.55
CA GLN A 143 -6.00 23.49 3.97
C GLN A 143 -6.30 23.40 2.46
N ARG A 144 -5.98 24.44 1.70
CA ARG A 144 -6.08 24.46 0.24
C ARG A 144 -5.06 23.55 -0.46
N GLY A 145 -4.11 23.02 0.31
CA GLY A 145 -2.99 22.22 -0.15
C GLY A 145 -1.73 23.07 -0.36
N HIS A 146 -0.79 22.97 0.56
CA HIS A 146 0.52 23.63 0.46
C HIS A 146 1.44 22.81 -0.46
N TRP A 147 2.43 23.44 -1.09
CA TRP A 147 3.37 22.70 -1.95
C TRP A 147 4.12 21.57 -1.20
N LEU A 148 4.37 21.74 0.10
CA LEU A 148 4.96 20.68 0.94
C LEU A 148 4.07 19.44 1.07
N ASP A 149 2.74 19.59 1.07
CA ASP A 149 1.82 18.44 1.06
C ASP A 149 2.09 17.59 -0.19
N PHE A 150 2.18 18.24 -1.37
CA PHE A 150 2.44 17.55 -2.64
C PHE A 150 3.86 17.01 -2.74
N ALA A 151 4.87 17.73 -2.22
CA ALA A 151 6.24 17.24 -2.19
C ALA A 151 6.37 15.95 -1.35
N VAL A 152 5.72 15.89 -0.18
CA VAL A 152 5.67 14.68 0.64
C VAL A 152 5.00 13.54 -0.13
N LEU A 153 3.88 13.78 -0.80
CA LEU A 153 3.21 12.76 -1.60
C LEU A 153 4.09 12.25 -2.74
N LEU A 154 4.76 13.13 -3.46
CA LEU A 154 5.68 12.73 -4.53
C LEU A 154 6.84 11.90 -4.01
N ILE A 155 7.43 12.26 -2.86
CA ILE A 155 8.52 11.49 -2.23
C ILE A 155 8.03 10.10 -1.84
N LEU A 156 6.88 10.00 -1.14
CA LEU A 156 6.32 8.71 -0.73
C LEU A 156 5.99 7.83 -1.94
N GLY A 157 5.34 8.39 -2.96
CA GLY A 157 5.02 7.68 -4.18
C GLY A 157 6.24 7.21 -4.94
N PHE A 158 7.25 8.08 -5.09
CA PHE A 158 8.51 7.74 -5.76
C PHE A 158 9.22 6.58 -5.06
N VAL A 159 9.32 6.63 -3.73
CA VAL A 159 10.01 5.58 -2.96
C VAL A 159 9.29 4.23 -3.10
N VAL A 160 7.95 4.23 -3.09
CA VAL A 160 7.14 3.00 -3.24
C VAL A 160 7.18 2.47 -4.67
N GLU A 161 6.92 3.32 -5.66
CA GLU A 161 6.82 2.91 -7.08
C GLU A 161 8.14 2.37 -7.62
N PHE A 162 9.25 3.06 -7.30
CA PHE A 162 10.59 2.64 -7.73
C PHE A 162 11.28 1.69 -6.75
N ARG A 163 10.56 1.16 -5.75
CA ARG A 163 11.05 0.16 -4.79
C ARG A 163 12.39 0.52 -4.13
N ARG A 164 12.63 1.82 -3.90
CA ARG A 164 13.93 2.34 -3.47
C ARG A 164 14.40 1.82 -2.12
N PHE A 165 13.48 1.43 -1.25
CA PHE A 165 13.80 0.93 0.10
C PHE A 165 13.70 -0.59 0.24
N GLU A 166 13.31 -1.32 -0.82
CA GLU A 166 13.29 -2.78 -0.77
C GLU A 166 14.67 -3.40 -0.51
N PRO A 167 15.81 -2.85 -1.00
CA PRO A 167 17.14 -3.37 -0.71
C PRO A 167 17.53 -3.35 0.78
N ALA A 168 16.84 -2.54 1.60
CA ALA A 168 17.05 -2.50 3.05
C ALA A 168 16.60 -3.79 3.76
N TRP A 169 15.72 -4.56 3.12
CA TRP A 169 15.02 -5.68 3.75
C TRP A 169 15.52 -7.04 3.23
N PRO A 170 15.49 -8.07 4.09
CA PRO A 170 15.72 -9.43 3.64
C PRO A 170 14.73 -9.79 2.52
N ARG A 171 15.15 -10.69 1.62
CA ARG A 171 14.24 -11.24 0.59
C ARG A 171 12.94 -11.70 1.26
N HIS A 172 11.81 -11.32 0.67
CA HIS A 172 10.46 -11.64 1.12
C HIS A 172 9.87 -10.78 2.26
N LEU A 173 10.64 -9.86 2.84
CA LEU A 173 10.17 -8.96 3.88
C LEU A 173 10.07 -7.49 3.42
N GLY A 174 10.28 -7.21 2.13
CA GLY A 174 10.16 -5.86 1.55
C GLY A 174 8.78 -5.18 1.75
N GLY A 175 7.73 -5.96 2.03
CA GLY A 175 6.40 -5.44 2.37
C GLY A 175 6.37 -4.55 3.61
N PHE A 176 7.28 -4.75 4.58
CA PHE A 176 7.42 -3.89 5.74
C PHE A 176 7.66 -2.42 5.38
N ASN A 177 8.45 -2.20 4.32
CA ASN A 177 8.72 -0.86 3.83
C ASN A 177 7.45 -0.08 3.50
N ARG A 178 6.48 -0.71 2.83
CA ARG A 178 5.22 -0.06 2.43
C ARG A 178 4.39 0.33 3.65
N ILE A 179 4.36 -0.51 4.68
CA ILE A 179 3.62 -0.22 5.91
C ILE A 179 4.29 0.92 6.67
N ILE A 180 5.62 0.93 6.81
CA ILE A 180 6.36 2.02 7.47
C ILE A 180 6.17 3.35 6.74
N LEU A 181 6.16 3.35 5.41
CA LEU A 181 5.89 4.55 4.62
C LEU A 181 4.44 5.03 4.75
N LEU A 182 3.48 4.08 4.83
CA LEU A 182 2.09 4.40 5.17
C LEU A 182 2.00 5.03 6.56
N ASP A 183 2.69 4.48 7.55
CA ASP A 183 2.73 5.01 8.92
C ASP A 183 3.27 6.42 8.97
N ALA A 184 4.37 6.68 8.24
CA ALA A 184 4.94 8.02 8.14
C ALA A 184 3.95 9.02 7.52
N GLY A 185 3.23 8.59 6.47
CA GLY A 185 2.18 9.39 5.82
C GLY A 185 0.96 9.58 6.73
N LEU A 186 0.45 8.52 7.36
CA LEU A 186 -0.68 8.59 8.28
C LEU A 186 -0.38 9.50 9.46
N TYR A 187 0.78 9.33 10.10
CA TYR A 187 1.19 10.22 11.17
C TYR A 187 1.29 11.67 10.69
N GLY A 188 1.92 11.87 9.54
CA GLY A 188 2.10 13.19 8.95
C GLY A 188 0.78 13.87 8.59
N PHE A 189 -0.06 13.25 7.77
CA PHE A 189 -1.29 13.88 7.26
C PHE A 189 -2.43 13.90 8.28
N VAL A 190 -2.62 12.84 9.07
CA VAL A 190 -3.74 12.75 10.01
C VAL A 190 -3.42 13.43 11.33
N VAL A 191 -2.22 13.18 11.89
CA VAL A 191 -1.90 13.67 13.25
C VAL A 191 -1.26 15.06 13.23
N ILE A 192 -0.27 15.29 12.36
CA ILE A 192 0.47 16.57 12.32
C ILE A 192 -0.25 17.61 11.48
N ARG A 193 -0.53 17.31 10.22
CA ARG A 193 -1.21 18.20 9.27
C ARG A 193 -2.67 18.41 9.66
N GLN A 194 -3.28 17.39 10.26
CA GLN A 194 -4.70 17.31 10.59
C GLN A 194 -5.56 17.61 9.35
N LEU A 195 -5.21 16.96 8.25
CA LEU A 195 -5.92 17.09 6.98
C LEU A 195 -7.36 16.60 7.16
N ARG A 196 -8.34 17.46 6.87
CA ARG A 196 -9.77 17.13 7.00
C ARG A 196 -10.16 16.14 5.90
N ASN A 197 -11.20 15.36 6.15
CA ASN A 197 -11.81 14.45 5.17
C ASN A 197 -10.88 13.36 4.62
N VAL A 198 -9.82 12.99 5.32
CA VAL A 198 -9.01 11.81 4.95
C VAL A 198 -9.89 10.56 4.97
N GLY A 199 -10.74 10.43 5.99
CA GLY A 199 -11.71 9.34 6.11
C GLY A 199 -11.08 8.01 6.49
N PHE A 200 -9.91 8.01 7.15
CA PHE A 200 -9.24 6.79 7.62
C PHE A 200 -9.93 6.28 8.91
N ASP A 201 -11.07 5.63 8.72
CA ASP A 201 -11.87 4.99 9.74
C ASP A 201 -12.35 3.64 9.20
N LEU A 202 -11.88 2.55 9.79
CA LEU A 202 -12.19 1.19 9.36
C LEU A 202 -13.33 0.54 10.15
N ARG A 203 -14.02 1.29 11.00
CA ARG A 203 -15.26 0.82 11.62
C ARG A 203 -16.32 0.66 10.54
N PRO A 204 -16.89 -0.55 10.35
CA PRO A 204 -17.79 -0.80 9.25
C PRO A 204 -19.15 -0.11 9.49
N HIS A 205 -19.62 0.64 8.50
CA HIS A 205 -20.98 1.16 8.44
C HIS A 205 -21.70 0.52 7.27
N PHE A 206 -23.00 0.33 7.40
CA PHE A 206 -23.81 -0.25 6.33
C PHE A 206 -23.80 0.60 5.04
N ALA A 207 -23.63 1.91 5.19
CA ALA A 207 -23.46 2.83 4.07
C ALA A 207 -22.21 2.51 3.24
N ASP A 208 -21.08 2.17 3.89
CA ASP A 208 -19.84 1.81 3.18
C ASP A 208 -20.05 0.61 2.25
N MET A 209 -20.78 -0.42 2.72
CA MET A 209 -21.08 -1.62 1.93
C MET A 209 -22.00 -1.30 0.76
N LYS A 210 -23.06 -0.49 0.97
CA LYS A 210 -23.96 -0.07 -0.10
C LYS A 210 -23.24 0.71 -1.19
N ILE A 211 -22.37 1.66 -0.78
CA ILE A 211 -21.58 2.46 -1.70
C ILE A 211 -20.62 1.57 -2.48
N ALA A 212 -19.90 0.68 -1.78
CA ALA A 212 -18.95 -0.23 -2.41
C ALA A 212 -19.63 -1.14 -3.45
N LEU A 213 -20.77 -1.72 -3.09
CA LEU A 213 -21.55 -2.59 -4.00
C LEU A 213 -22.06 -1.79 -5.22
N ARG A 214 -22.56 -0.58 -5.01
CA ARG A 214 -23.00 0.31 -6.11
C ARG A 214 -21.86 0.57 -7.09
N GLU A 215 -20.70 1.01 -6.61
CA GLU A 215 -19.59 1.35 -7.50
C GLU A 215 -19.00 0.11 -8.18
N LEU A 216 -18.97 -1.03 -7.48
CA LEU A 216 -18.59 -2.32 -8.07
C LEU A 216 -19.54 -2.74 -9.19
N THR A 217 -20.86 -2.62 -8.96
CA THR A 217 -21.89 -2.99 -9.95
C THR A 217 -21.77 -2.13 -11.22
N PHE A 218 -21.39 -0.87 -11.11
CA PHE A 218 -21.15 -0.03 -12.28
C PHE A 218 -19.81 -0.33 -12.95
N TYR A 219 -18.75 -0.52 -12.18
CA TYR A 219 -17.42 -0.71 -12.75
C TYR A 219 -17.20 -2.10 -13.35
N ALA A 220 -17.61 -3.18 -12.64
CA ALA A 220 -17.23 -4.53 -13.01
C ALA A 220 -17.65 -4.92 -14.44
N PRO A 221 -18.89 -4.66 -14.90
CA PRO A 221 -19.26 -4.96 -16.29
C PRO A 221 -18.39 -4.20 -17.31
N ILE A 222 -18.15 -2.91 -17.08
CA ILE A 222 -17.37 -2.08 -17.99
C ILE A 222 -15.90 -2.55 -18.00
N GLY A 223 -15.32 -2.75 -16.84
CA GLY A 223 -13.92 -3.20 -16.69
C GLY A 223 -13.67 -4.58 -17.29
N VAL A 224 -14.61 -5.52 -17.10
CA VAL A 224 -14.52 -6.87 -17.68
C VAL A 224 -14.67 -6.81 -19.19
N LEU A 225 -15.70 -6.13 -19.72
CA LEU A 225 -15.92 -6.02 -21.16
C LEU A 225 -14.73 -5.39 -21.88
N LEU A 226 -14.21 -4.27 -21.36
CA LEU A 226 -13.04 -3.60 -21.93
C LEU A 226 -11.78 -4.47 -21.80
N GLY A 227 -11.58 -5.08 -20.64
CA GLY A 227 -10.41 -5.92 -20.40
C GLY A 227 -10.35 -7.15 -21.33
N VAL A 228 -11.49 -7.80 -21.54
CA VAL A 228 -11.60 -8.92 -22.49
C VAL A 228 -11.46 -8.43 -23.93
N ALA A 229 -12.14 -7.34 -24.32
CA ALA A 229 -12.05 -6.78 -25.66
C ALA A 229 -10.62 -6.36 -26.05
N MET A 230 -9.83 -5.88 -25.07
CA MET A 230 -8.42 -5.53 -25.29
C MET A 230 -7.48 -6.73 -25.21
N GLY A 231 -7.97 -7.95 -24.95
CA GLY A 231 -7.13 -9.13 -24.71
C GLY A 231 -6.21 -8.98 -23.48
N PHE A 232 -6.65 -8.22 -22.48
CA PHE A 232 -5.95 -8.04 -21.22
C PHE A 232 -6.44 -9.00 -20.14
N LEU A 233 -7.73 -9.32 -20.16
CA LEU A 233 -8.38 -10.27 -19.25
C LEU A 233 -8.77 -11.54 -20.02
N HIS A 234 -8.42 -12.70 -19.45
CA HIS A 234 -8.84 -14.01 -19.94
C HIS A 234 -9.64 -14.72 -18.84
N PHE A 235 -10.88 -15.08 -19.15
CA PHE A 235 -11.78 -15.69 -18.17
C PHE A 235 -11.40 -17.15 -17.91
N HIS A 236 -11.29 -17.50 -16.62
CA HIS A 236 -11.10 -18.87 -16.14
C HIS A 236 -12.33 -19.32 -15.36
N PRO A 237 -13.09 -20.31 -15.88
CA PRO A 237 -14.37 -20.70 -15.29
C PRO A 237 -14.25 -21.62 -14.05
N GLU A 238 -13.10 -21.66 -13.42
CA GLU A 238 -12.89 -22.43 -12.20
C GLU A 238 -13.42 -21.68 -10.96
N TRP A 239 -14.25 -22.36 -10.17
CA TRP A 239 -14.74 -21.79 -8.91
C TRP A 239 -13.77 -22.11 -7.78
N PRO A 240 -13.06 -21.10 -7.25
CA PRO A 240 -12.16 -21.33 -6.14
C PRO A 240 -12.91 -21.66 -4.86
N ALA A 241 -12.28 -22.47 -3.98
CA ALA A 241 -12.83 -22.75 -2.66
C ALA A 241 -13.13 -21.46 -1.88
N PHE A 242 -14.18 -21.43 -1.09
CA PHE A 242 -14.60 -20.25 -0.31
C PHE A 242 -13.46 -19.66 0.54
N GLY A 243 -12.64 -20.53 1.17
CA GLY A 243 -11.47 -20.09 1.93
C GLY A 243 -10.43 -19.32 1.09
N LYS A 244 -10.26 -19.69 -0.20
CA LYS A 244 -9.38 -18.97 -1.13
C LYS A 244 -9.97 -17.61 -1.50
N ILE A 245 -11.28 -17.52 -1.71
CA ILE A 245 -11.96 -16.24 -1.99
C ILE A 245 -11.77 -15.28 -0.80
N LEU A 246 -12.09 -15.75 0.41
CA LEU A 246 -11.99 -14.94 1.62
C LEU A 246 -10.56 -14.52 1.92
N SER A 247 -9.59 -15.42 1.84
CA SER A 247 -8.18 -15.09 2.09
C SER A 247 -7.62 -14.14 1.05
N SER A 248 -7.98 -14.28 -0.23
CA SER A 248 -7.58 -13.35 -1.29
C SER A 248 -8.15 -11.96 -1.04
N PHE A 249 -9.45 -11.85 -0.77
CA PHE A 249 -10.08 -10.57 -0.46
C PHE A 249 -9.43 -9.87 0.74
N VAL A 250 -9.27 -10.58 1.87
CA VAL A 250 -8.68 -9.99 3.08
C VAL A 250 -7.23 -9.57 2.84
N SER A 251 -6.46 -10.37 2.12
CA SER A 251 -5.07 -10.04 1.80
C SER A 251 -4.96 -8.81 0.93
N ILE A 252 -5.77 -8.73 -0.14
CA ILE A 252 -5.81 -7.57 -1.03
C ILE A 252 -6.29 -6.33 -0.27
N PHE A 253 -7.35 -6.49 0.53
CA PHE A 253 -7.89 -5.39 1.33
C PHE A 253 -6.82 -4.77 2.24
N LEU A 254 -6.11 -5.60 3.03
CA LEU A 254 -5.16 -5.12 4.03
C LEU A 254 -3.83 -4.66 3.43
N LEU A 255 -3.35 -5.32 2.38
CA LEU A 255 -1.97 -5.12 1.89
C LEU A 255 -1.89 -4.31 0.59
N VAL A 256 -3.02 -4.08 -0.06
CA VAL A 256 -3.12 -3.29 -1.29
C VAL A 256 -4.09 -2.15 -1.11
N ALA A 257 -5.39 -2.44 -0.92
CA ALA A 257 -6.43 -1.42 -0.93
C ALA A 257 -6.27 -0.40 0.21
N VAL A 258 -5.92 -0.81 1.44
CA VAL A 258 -5.68 0.12 2.55
C VAL A 258 -4.56 1.11 2.21
N LEU A 259 -3.45 0.64 1.63
CA LEU A 259 -2.33 1.50 1.29
C LEU A 259 -2.67 2.44 0.13
N GLU A 260 -3.18 1.87 -0.96
CA GLU A 260 -3.40 2.63 -2.20
C GLU A 260 -4.57 3.63 -2.05
N GLU A 261 -5.69 3.23 -1.40
CA GLU A 261 -6.81 4.14 -1.20
C GLU A 261 -6.47 5.27 -0.23
N THR A 262 -5.69 5.00 0.81
CA THR A 262 -5.22 6.05 1.72
C THR A 262 -4.37 7.07 0.96
N TYR A 263 -3.44 6.60 0.13
CA TYR A 263 -2.54 7.46 -0.64
C TYR A 263 -3.29 8.24 -1.73
N PHE A 264 -4.10 7.56 -2.57
CA PHE A 264 -4.74 8.21 -3.72
C PHE A 264 -6.00 8.98 -3.32
N ARG A 265 -6.87 8.46 -2.45
CA ARG A 265 -8.15 9.12 -2.10
C ARG A 265 -8.02 9.97 -0.85
N GLY A 266 -7.44 9.41 0.21
CA GLY A 266 -7.26 10.12 1.47
C GLY A 266 -6.39 11.35 1.34
N TRP A 267 -5.35 11.30 0.49
CA TRP A 267 -4.39 12.40 0.38
C TRP A 267 -4.44 13.10 -0.99
N TRP A 268 -4.11 12.44 -2.12
CA TRP A 268 -4.08 13.08 -3.43
C TRP A 268 -5.42 13.67 -3.83
N GLN A 269 -6.47 12.87 -3.93
CA GLN A 269 -7.79 13.35 -4.35
C GLN A 269 -8.32 14.42 -3.40
N ASN A 270 -8.15 14.22 -2.10
CA ASN A 270 -8.59 15.16 -1.06
C ASN A 270 -7.92 16.55 -1.22
N LEU A 271 -6.59 16.59 -1.43
CA LEU A 271 -5.87 17.86 -1.64
C LEU A 271 -6.20 18.49 -3.00
N LEU A 272 -6.32 17.68 -4.05
CA LEU A 272 -6.68 18.18 -5.38
C LEU A 272 -8.11 18.70 -5.44
N GLU A 273 -9.07 18.10 -4.73
CA GLU A 273 -10.47 18.61 -4.68
C GLU A 273 -10.54 20.06 -4.19
N ARG A 274 -9.67 20.43 -3.27
CA ARG A 274 -9.60 21.80 -2.72
C ARG A 274 -9.01 22.82 -3.67
N ARG A 275 -8.25 22.38 -4.66
CA ARG A 275 -7.61 23.24 -5.68
C ARG A 275 -8.35 23.26 -7.01
N LEU A 276 -8.76 22.09 -7.48
CA LEU A 276 -9.28 21.89 -8.84
C LEU A 276 -10.79 21.67 -8.88
N GLY A 277 -11.43 21.52 -7.69
CA GLY A 277 -12.82 21.12 -7.59
C GLY A 277 -13.02 19.61 -7.77
N ARG A 278 -14.23 19.14 -7.41
CA ARG A 278 -14.54 17.72 -7.23
C ARG A 278 -14.30 16.85 -8.46
N ASN A 279 -14.71 17.30 -9.64
CA ASN A 279 -14.65 16.45 -10.84
C ASN A 279 -13.22 16.41 -11.42
N SER A 280 -12.56 17.57 -11.55
CA SER A 280 -11.19 17.62 -12.05
C SER A 280 -10.23 16.83 -11.16
N ALA A 281 -10.39 16.90 -9.84
CA ALA A 281 -9.60 16.12 -8.90
C ALA A 281 -9.83 14.61 -9.02
N LEU A 282 -11.10 14.20 -9.22
CA LEU A 282 -11.44 12.80 -9.44
C LEU A 282 -10.71 12.22 -10.66
N PHE A 283 -10.81 12.90 -11.81
CA PHE A 283 -10.19 12.42 -13.04
C PHE A 283 -8.66 12.50 -12.98
N ALA A 284 -8.09 13.58 -12.42
CA ALA A 284 -6.65 13.72 -12.26
C ALA A 284 -6.08 12.61 -11.35
N THR A 285 -6.75 12.32 -10.23
CA THR A 285 -6.30 11.25 -9.32
C THR A 285 -6.51 9.86 -9.91
N ALA A 286 -7.60 9.65 -10.65
CA ALA A 286 -7.84 8.40 -11.36
C ALA A 286 -6.75 8.13 -12.42
N LEU A 287 -6.32 9.16 -13.15
CA LEU A 287 -5.22 9.06 -14.10
C LEU A 287 -3.89 8.78 -13.39
N LEU A 288 -3.59 9.47 -12.29
CA LEU A 288 -2.39 9.20 -11.46
C LEU A 288 -2.38 7.74 -10.95
N PHE A 289 -3.54 7.25 -10.50
CA PHE A 289 -3.70 5.86 -10.08
C PHE A 289 -3.44 4.88 -11.23
N GLY A 290 -3.98 5.14 -12.41
CA GLY A 290 -3.69 4.32 -13.59
C GLY A 290 -2.22 4.36 -13.97
N LEU A 291 -1.60 5.54 -13.99
CA LEU A 291 -0.19 5.70 -14.31
C LEU A 291 0.73 4.96 -13.35
N SER A 292 0.37 4.80 -12.06
CA SER A 292 1.16 3.96 -11.13
C SER A 292 1.18 2.46 -11.49
N HIS A 293 0.48 2.06 -12.56
CA HIS A 293 0.44 0.69 -13.07
C HIS A 293 1.18 0.52 -14.42
N PHE A 294 1.88 1.56 -14.89
CA PHE A 294 2.48 1.60 -16.22
C PHE A 294 3.50 0.48 -16.50
N ASN A 295 4.25 0.06 -15.49
CA ASN A 295 5.33 -0.93 -15.57
C ASN A 295 4.97 -2.31 -15.01
N LYS A 296 3.69 -2.52 -14.64
CA LYS A 296 3.25 -3.78 -14.02
C LYS A 296 2.85 -4.79 -15.10
N GLY A 297 3.41 -6.00 -15.01
CA GLY A 297 3.05 -7.11 -15.90
C GLY A 297 3.54 -7.00 -17.34
N ALA A 298 4.40 -6.03 -17.68
CA ALA A 298 4.96 -5.85 -19.01
C ALA A 298 6.40 -5.35 -18.94
N THR A 299 7.18 -5.59 -20.00
CA THR A 299 8.55 -5.08 -20.13
C THR A 299 8.60 -3.64 -20.62
N ALA A 300 7.48 -3.13 -21.14
CA ALA A 300 7.30 -1.77 -21.64
C ALA A 300 6.04 -1.15 -21.02
N PHE A 301 5.69 0.07 -21.44
CA PHE A 301 4.51 0.78 -20.97
C PHE A 301 3.21 -0.03 -21.19
N ASN A 302 2.58 -0.47 -20.10
CA ASN A 302 1.36 -1.27 -20.13
C ASN A 302 0.12 -0.36 -20.18
N TRP A 303 -0.16 0.25 -21.36
CA TRP A 303 -1.27 1.17 -21.54
C TRP A 303 -2.65 0.55 -21.24
N ARG A 304 -2.82 -0.78 -21.47
CA ARG A 304 -4.06 -1.50 -21.18
C ARG A 304 -4.35 -1.50 -19.69
N TYR A 305 -3.32 -1.79 -18.89
CA TYR A 305 -3.43 -1.74 -17.43
C TYR A 305 -3.68 -0.31 -16.95
N VAL A 306 -2.93 0.67 -17.49
CA VAL A 306 -3.12 2.09 -17.15
C VAL A 306 -4.55 2.53 -17.42
N LEU A 307 -5.13 2.15 -18.56
CA LEU A 307 -6.51 2.51 -18.89
C LEU A 307 -7.52 1.88 -17.93
N LEU A 308 -7.43 0.56 -17.70
CA LEU A 308 -8.36 -0.15 -16.80
C LEU A 308 -8.23 0.32 -15.36
N ALA A 309 -7.01 0.54 -14.87
CA ALA A 309 -6.77 1.06 -13.53
C ALA A 309 -7.23 2.53 -13.40
N SER A 310 -7.05 3.37 -14.44
CA SER A 310 -7.60 4.73 -14.43
C SER A 310 -9.12 4.71 -14.34
N LEU A 311 -9.76 3.84 -15.10
CA LEU A 311 -11.22 3.69 -15.05
C LEU A 311 -11.68 3.22 -13.67
N ALA A 312 -11.04 2.16 -13.11
CA ALA A 312 -11.29 1.71 -11.73
C ALA A 312 -11.12 2.85 -10.73
N GLY A 313 -10.06 3.65 -10.93
CA GLY A 313 -9.75 4.82 -10.14
C GLY A 313 -10.88 5.84 -10.04
N VAL A 314 -11.65 6.02 -11.09
CA VAL A 314 -12.85 6.88 -11.06
C VAL A 314 -13.89 6.34 -10.08
N PHE A 315 -14.18 5.03 -10.10
CA PHE A 315 -15.18 4.43 -9.23
C PHE A 315 -14.72 4.38 -7.76
N TYR A 316 -13.45 4.10 -7.53
CA TYR A 316 -12.88 4.17 -6.17
C TYR A 316 -12.94 5.60 -5.61
N GLY A 317 -12.61 6.62 -6.42
CA GLY A 317 -12.72 8.01 -6.03
C GLY A 317 -14.15 8.45 -5.77
N ARG A 318 -15.13 7.94 -6.52
CA ARG A 318 -16.57 8.16 -6.28
C ARG A 318 -17.03 7.50 -4.99
N ALA A 319 -16.55 6.28 -4.70
CA ALA A 319 -16.85 5.59 -3.46
C ALA A 319 -16.40 6.41 -2.25
N TRP A 320 -15.14 6.85 -2.23
CA TRP A 320 -14.61 7.68 -1.15
C TRP A 320 -15.39 8.98 -0.95
N ARG A 321 -15.64 9.74 -2.01
CA ARG A 321 -16.27 11.06 -1.89
C ARG A 321 -17.76 11.04 -1.56
N SER A 322 -18.41 9.87 -1.59
CA SER A 322 -19.82 9.74 -1.23
C SER A 322 -20.06 10.12 0.24
N GLU A 323 -19.18 9.70 1.14
CA GLU A 323 -19.25 9.96 2.59
C GLU A 323 -17.89 10.45 3.14
N TYR A 324 -16.91 10.72 2.27
CA TYR A 324 -15.52 10.98 2.62
C TYR A 324 -14.95 9.91 3.57
N ARG A 325 -15.24 8.64 3.27
CA ARG A 325 -14.78 7.47 4.02
C ARG A 325 -13.99 6.54 3.11
N LEU A 326 -12.78 6.19 3.54
CA LEU A 326 -11.91 5.32 2.77
C LEU A 326 -12.41 3.87 2.71
N LEU A 327 -13.16 3.42 3.72
CA LEU A 327 -13.59 2.03 3.82
C LEU A 327 -14.43 1.60 2.59
N ALA A 328 -15.35 2.44 2.10
CA ALA A 328 -16.12 2.14 0.91
C ALA A 328 -15.23 1.96 -0.33
N SER A 329 -14.26 2.85 -0.52
CA SER A 329 -13.27 2.76 -1.61
C SER A 329 -12.40 1.51 -1.48
N MET A 330 -11.89 1.21 -0.28
CA MET A 330 -11.07 0.03 0.00
C MET A 330 -11.81 -1.28 -0.28
N ILE A 331 -13.09 -1.37 0.09
CA ILE A 331 -13.92 -2.55 -0.21
C ILE A 331 -14.12 -2.68 -1.72
N THR A 332 -14.48 -1.58 -2.42
CA THR A 332 -14.66 -1.60 -3.88
C THR A 332 -13.39 -2.09 -4.57
N HIS A 333 -12.24 -1.52 -4.22
CA HIS A 333 -10.94 -1.88 -4.76
C HIS A 333 -10.61 -3.36 -4.49
N ALA A 334 -10.73 -3.80 -3.25
CA ALA A 334 -10.43 -5.19 -2.89
C ALA A 334 -11.34 -6.19 -3.63
N CYS A 335 -12.62 -5.86 -3.85
CA CYS A 335 -13.53 -6.68 -4.64
C CYS A 335 -13.10 -6.77 -6.11
N VAL A 336 -12.74 -5.64 -6.73
CA VAL A 336 -12.27 -5.60 -8.13
C VAL A 336 -11.03 -6.47 -8.31
N ASP A 337 -10.03 -6.28 -7.46
CA ASP A 337 -8.79 -7.04 -7.52
C ASP A 337 -8.98 -8.53 -7.19
N ALA A 338 -9.88 -8.86 -6.25
CA ALA A 338 -10.20 -10.24 -5.92
C ALA A 338 -10.91 -10.93 -7.09
N ILE A 339 -11.88 -10.26 -7.75
CA ILE A 339 -12.55 -10.77 -8.94
C ILE A 339 -11.52 -11.01 -10.05
N TRP A 340 -10.64 -10.04 -10.30
CA TRP A 340 -9.59 -10.21 -11.29
C TRP A 340 -8.68 -11.39 -10.96
N LEU A 341 -8.15 -11.44 -9.74
CA LEU A 341 -7.24 -12.51 -9.32
C LEU A 341 -7.84 -13.91 -9.43
N LEU A 342 -9.13 -14.06 -9.13
CA LEU A 342 -9.75 -15.36 -8.95
C LEU A 342 -10.36 -15.92 -10.24
N TRP A 343 -10.81 -15.05 -11.16
CA TRP A 343 -11.52 -15.47 -12.37
C TRP A 343 -10.93 -14.96 -13.68
N PHE A 344 -9.96 -14.03 -13.62
CA PHE A 344 -9.34 -13.47 -14.82
C PHE A 344 -7.82 -13.39 -14.67
N HIS A 345 -7.07 -13.86 -15.67
CA HIS A 345 -5.60 -13.75 -15.75
C HIS A 345 -5.07 -13.92 -17.16
#